data_3e9e054e8631c068d2ce0a4929fc2a8f
#
_entry.id   3e9e054e8631c068d2ce0a4929fc2a8f
#
_cell.length_a   1.000
_cell.length_b   1.000
_cell.length_c   1.000
_cell.angle_alpha   90.00
_cell.angle_beta   90.00
_cell.angle_gamma   90.00
#
_symmetry.space_group_name_H-M   'P 1'
#
loop_
_entity.id
_entity.type
_entity.pdbx_description
1 polymer ?
#
loop_
_entity_poly.entity_id
_entity_poly.type
_entity_poly.pdbx_seq_one_letter_code
_entity_poly.pdbx_strand_id
1 'polypeptide(L)'
;MTLPSLNRLFPATLALAACAGLLLAESINPPTTSQTAPMTRQEKKNLEMVLDWWRVVIQNRQMDQTAKYQADDYIQHNPNVNTGREGFVAFFSKMPKPNVANPNELANQPVVKGAKGDFVWLIWETEQKDPRDPSKTYHSNSFDVLRIQNGKVQEHWDSAMKFPGSGEVHTGESPKPPMDWNTGKLSKQEEHTKALGTEELKDMLQYGHLELADKTMDPGYIQHNPNVPQGREGFKQFMSRIPGRGAGQAKEIKPEWPNPPALTLVDGPYCLFMWDRKAKDPDDASREYVWNHFDVVRVESGFIKEHWDEARINPPRP
;
A
#
# COMPACT_ATOMS: atom_id res chain seq x y z
N MET A 1 5.17 -51.03 56.27
CA MET A 1 4.63 -50.40 57.51
C MET A 1 4.03 -49.10 57.09
N THR A 2 2.76 -49.12 56.92
CA THR A 2 1.71 -48.30 57.53
C THR A 2 1.73 -46.81 57.20
N LEU A 3 0.77 -46.45 56.35
CA LEU A 3 0.02 -45.17 56.41
C LEU A 3 -0.56 -44.95 57.82
N PRO A 4 -0.96 -43.72 58.22
CA PRO A 4 -2.19 -43.10 57.83
C PRO A 4 -2.09 -41.57 57.69
N SER A 5 -2.83 -40.90 56.88
CA SER A 5 -4.25 -40.50 56.78
C SER A 5 -4.61 -39.23 57.57
N LEU A 6 -5.45 -38.42 56.88
CA LEU A 6 -6.43 -37.43 57.34
C LEU A 6 -5.90 -36.02 57.71
N ASN A 7 -6.53 -34.94 57.40
CA ASN A 7 -7.87 -34.59 56.92
C ASN A 7 -7.99 -33.08 56.78
N ARG A 8 -8.73 -32.62 55.77
CA ARG A 8 -9.72 -31.50 55.81
C ARG A 8 -9.26 -30.10 56.25
N LEU A 9 -9.49 -29.09 55.46
CA LEU A 9 -10.71 -28.24 55.48
C LEU A 9 -10.59 -27.05 54.52
N PHE A 10 -11.45 -27.01 53.60
CA PHE A 10 -12.41 -26.00 53.13
C PHE A 10 -11.96 -24.54 52.82
N PRO A 11 -12.75 -23.88 51.99
CA PRO A 11 -12.25 -23.11 50.88
C PRO A 11 -12.42 -21.61 51.12
N ALA A 12 -11.51 -20.85 50.57
CA ALA A 12 -11.76 -19.44 50.37
C ALA A 12 -12.06 -19.22 48.88
N THR A 13 -13.29 -19.07 48.55
CA THR A 13 -13.80 -18.57 47.29
C THR A 13 -13.27 -17.16 47.07
N LEU A 14 -12.22 -17.03 46.29
CA LEU A 14 -11.87 -15.74 45.70
C LEU A 14 -12.56 -15.61 44.36
N ALA A 15 -13.63 -14.83 44.36
CA ALA A 15 -14.29 -14.43 43.15
C ALA A 15 -13.35 -13.56 42.32
N LEU A 16 -12.66 -14.15 41.34
CA LEU A 16 -12.02 -13.38 40.28
C LEU A 16 -13.11 -12.85 39.38
N ALA A 17 -13.43 -11.58 39.52
CA ALA A 17 -14.20 -10.85 38.53
C ALA A 17 -13.35 -10.84 37.24
N ALA A 18 -13.69 -11.73 36.33
CA ALA A 18 -13.21 -11.67 34.95
C ALA A 18 -13.82 -10.41 34.30
N CYS A 19 -13.09 -9.31 34.34
CA CYS A 19 -13.33 -8.25 33.39
C CYS A 19 -12.97 -8.80 31.99
N ALA A 20 -13.97 -9.43 31.37
CA ALA A 20 -13.97 -9.63 29.93
C ALA A 20 -14.04 -8.25 29.30
N GLY A 21 -12.91 -7.63 29.08
CA GLY A 21 -12.77 -6.54 28.13
C GLY A 21 -13.10 -7.12 26.75
N LEU A 22 -14.35 -6.92 26.32
CA LEU A 22 -14.64 -6.96 24.89
C LEU A 22 -13.76 -5.89 24.25
N LEU A 23 -12.63 -6.30 23.69
CA LEU A 23 -11.99 -5.59 22.60
C LEU A 23 -12.97 -5.74 21.42
N LEU A 24 -13.93 -4.84 21.35
CA LEU A 24 -14.60 -4.53 20.10
C LEU A 24 -13.47 -4.22 19.14
N ALA A 25 -13.27 -5.07 18.15
CA ALA A 25 -12.56 -4.69 16.95
C ALA A 25 -13.36 -3.49 16.40
N GLU A 26 -12.88 -2.28 16.68
CA GLU A 26 -13.41 -1.10 16.02
C GLU A 26 -13.21 -1.35 14.54
N SER A 27 -14.31 -1.46 13.83
CA SER A 27 -14.31 -1.39 12.38
C SER A 27 -13.59 -0.11 12.04
N ILE A 28 -12.42 -0.22 11.40
CA ILE A 28 -11.68 0.93 10.89
C ILE A 28 -12.70 1.63 9.98
N ASN A 29 -13.17 2.78 10.40
CA ASN A 29 -14.07 3.57 9.56
C ASN A 29 -13.33 3.80 8.25
N PRO A 30 -13.98 3.58 7.09
CA PRO A 30 -13.35 3.90 5.82
C PRO A 30 -12.86 5.35 5.89
N PRO A 31 -11.69 5.65 5.31
CA PRO A 31 -11.14 6.99 5.35
C PRO A 31 -12.23 7.95 4.91
N THR A 32 -12.51 8.94 5.74
CA THR A 32 -13.38 10.05 5.35
C THR A 32 -12.82 10.54 4.03
N THR A 33 -13.59 10.49 2.97
CA THR A 33 -13.17 10.88 1.62
C THR A 33 -12.61 12.31 1.68
N SER A 34 -11.35 12.40 2.06
CA SER A 34 -10.61 13.65 2.04
C SER A 34 -10.45 13.97 0.56
N GLN A 35 -11.03 15.08 0.16
CA GLN A 35 -10.99 15.50 -1.23
C GLN A 35 -9.51 15.67 -1.61
N THR A 36 -9.07 14.90 -2.60
CA THR A 36 -7.88 15.26 -3.39
C THR A 36 -8.00 16.72 -3.84
N ALA A 37 -6.89 17.36 -4.17
CA ALA A 37 -6.93 18.71 -4.73
C ALA A 37 -7.97 18.76 -5.89
N PRO A 38 -8.62 19.91 -6.14
CA PRO A 38 -9.59 20.00 -7.23
C PRO A 38 -8.94 19.61 -8.56
N MET A 39 -9.36 18.46 -9.10
CA MET A 39 -8.84 17.95 -10.37
C MET A 39 -9.19 18.89 -11.51
N THR A 40 -8.26 19.11 -12.40
CA THR A 40 -8.52 19.74 -13.70
C THR A 40 -9.50 18.88 -14.54
N ARG A 41 -10.04 19.45 -15.59
CA ARG A 41 -10.92 18.70 -16.51
C ARG A 41 -10.19 17.50 -17.16
N GLN A 42 -8.89 17.64 -17.42
CA GLN A 42 -8.12 16.56 -18.03
C GLN A 42 -7.85 15.43 -17.01
N GLU A 43 -7.49 15.77 -15.79
CA GLU A 43 -7.28 14.78 -14.71
C GLU A 43 -8.56 13.99 -14.42
N LYS A 44 -9.73 14.65 -14.38
CA LYS A 44 -11.02 13.95 -14.27
C LYS A 44 -11.25 12.97 -15.41
N LYS A 45 -11.00 13.38 -16.66
CA LYS A 45 -11.12 12.49 -17.82
C LYS A 45 -10.15 11.30 -17.73
N ASN A 46 -8.92 11.54 -17.29
CA ASN A 46 -7.93 10.48 -17.13
C ASN A 46 -8.41 9.46 -16.08
N LEU A 47 -8.88 9.93 -14.93
CA LEU A 47 -9.41 9.06 -13.87
C LEU A 47 -10.64 8.28 -14.34
N GLU A 48 -11.60 8.92 -14.98
CA GLU A 48 -12.82 8.28 -15.53
C GLU A 48 -12.43 7.20 -16.55
N MET A 49 -11.49 7.49 -17.45
CA MET A 49 -11.00 6.55 -18.45
C MET A 49 -10.31 5.35 -17.80
N VAL A 50 -9.50 5.54 -16.77
CA VAL A 50 -8.83 4.44 -16.06
C VAL A 50 -9.85 3.57 -15.33
N LEU A 51 -10.84 4.14 -14.65
CA LEU A 51 -11.89 3.38 -13.98
C LEU A 51 -12.76 2.60 -14.97
N ASP A 52 -13.05 3.20 -16.16
CA ASP A 52 -13.76 2.50 -17.22
C ASP A 52 -12.92 1.36 -17.83
N TRP A 53 -11.62 1.59 -18.07
CA TRP A 53 -10.69 0.54 -18.47
C TRP A 53 -10.66 -0.60 -17.48
N TRP A 54 -10.60 -0.29 -16.16
CA TRP A 54 -10.61 -1.30 -15.11
C TRP A 54 -11.87 -2.15 -15.15
N ARG A 55 -13.02 -1.50 -15.28
CA ARG A 55 -14.32 -2.16 -15.39
C ARG A 55 -14.42 -3.04 -16.64
N VAL A 56 -14.09 -2.47 -17.81
CA VAL A 56 -14.29 -3.15 -19.10
C VAL A 56 -13.26 -4.25 -19.33
N VAL A 57 -11.98 -3.91 -19.13
CA VAL A 57 -10.88 -4.79 -19.51
C VAL A 57 -10.48 -5.72 -18.34
N ILE A 58 -10.22 -5.15 -17.17
CA ILE A 58 -9.73 -5.97 -16.03
C ILE A 58 -10.86 -6.79 -15.41
N GLN A 59 -11.98 -6.17 -15.06
CA GLN A 59 -13.09 -6.87 -14.42
C GLN A 59 -13.88 -7.75 -15.41
N ASN A 60 -14.32 -7.17 -16.52
CA ASN A 60 -15.22 -7.87 -17.46
C ASN A 60 -14.46 -8.74 -18.48
N ARG A 61 -13.12 -8.71 -18.52
CA ARG A 61 -12.27 -9.49 -19.44
C ARG A 61 -12.62 -9.26 -20.92
N GLN A 62 -13.02 -8.02 -21.29
CA GLN A 62 -13.25 -7.66 -22.69
C GLN A 62 -11.92 -7.29 -23.34
N MET A 63 -11.08 -8.30 -23.61
CA MET A 63 -9.71 -8.10 -24.12
C MET A 63 -9.67 -7.46 -25.52
N ASP A 64 -10.69 -7.64 -26.34
CA ASP A 64 -10.88 -6.98 -27.62
C ASP A 64 -11.03 -5.45 -27.51
N GLN A 65 -11.42 -4.94 -26.32
CA GLN A 65 -11.54 -3.50 -26.06
C GLN A 65 -10.22 -2.87 -25.60
N THR A 66 -9.18 -3.66 -25.34
CA THR A 66 -7.92 -3.16 -24.76
C THR A 66 -7.29 -2.05 -25.58
N ALA A 67 -7.34 -2.16 -26.91
CA ALA A 67 -6.80 -1.16 -27.84
C ALA A 67 -7.44 0.23 -27.71
N LYS A 68 -8.66 0.32 -27.18
CA LYS A 68 -9.32 1.60 -26.89
C LYS A 68 -8.62 2.35 -25.76
N TYR A 69 -8.10 1.65 -24.78
CA TYR A 69 -7.58 2.20 -23.52
C TYR A 69 -6.06 2.20 -23.41
N GLN A 70 -5.37 1.23 -24.01
CA GLN A 70 -3.91 1.07 -23.89
C GLN A 70 -3.20 1.43 -25.18
N ALA A 71 -2.01 2.00 -25.07
CA ALA A 71 -1.08 2.18 -26.17
C ALA A 71 -0.57 0.82 -26.68
N ASP A 72 -0.10 0.75 -27.92
CA ASP A 72 0.49 -0.48 -28.48
C ASP A 72 1.80 -0.86 -27.78
N ASP A 73 2.61 0.16 -27.50
CA ASP A 73 3.89 0.12 -26.81
C ASP A 73 3.75 0.34 -25.29
N TYR A 74 2.59 -0.07 -24.73
CA TYR A 74 2.31 -0.03 -23.29
C TYR A 74 3.42 -0.68 -22.46
N ILE A 75 3.87 0.02 -21.42
CA ILE A 75 4.93 -0.43 -20.54
C ILE A 75 4.32 -0.98 -19.26
N GLN A 76 4.64 -2.21 -18.92
CA GLN A 76 4.17 -2.88 -17.71
C GLN A 76 5.33 -3.13 -16.75
N HIS A 77 5.14 -2.74 -15.48
CA HIS A 77 6.12 -2.97 -14.41
C HIS A 77 5.76 -4.13 -13.47
N ASN A 78 4.59 -4.76 -13.62
CA ASN A 78 4.24 -5.97 -12.89
C ASN A 78 5.12 -7.15 -13.33
N PRO A 79 5.85 -7.82 -12.43
CA PRO A 79 6.77 -8.91 -12.80
C PRO A 79 6.10 -10.16 -13.37
N ASN A 80 4.77 -10.25 -13.31
CA ASN A 80 4.02 -11.40 -13.82
C ASN A 80 3.46 -11.18 -15.23
N VAL A 81 3.53 -9.94 -15.76
CA VAL A 81 2.85 -9.54 -16.99
C VAL A 81 3.87 -8.97 -17.96
N ASN A 82 3.97 -9.54 -19.15
CA ASN A 82 4.87 -9.02 -20.17
C ASN A 82 4.46 -7.61 -20.62
N THR A 83 5.47 -6.81 -20.94
CA THR A 83 5.27 -5.46 -21.48
C THR A 83 4.65 -5.51 -22.89
N GLY A 84 4.06 -4.40 -23.30
CA GLY A 84 3.28 -4.29 -24.53
C GLY A 84 1.81 -4.71 -24.34
N ARG A 85 0.91 -4.11 -25.13
CA ARG A 85 -0.50 -4.45 -25.06
C ARG A 85 -0.76 -5.93 -25.35
N GLU A 86 -0.01 -6.54 -26.25
CA GLU A 86 -0.12 -7.97 -26.57
C GLU A 86 0.21 -8.85 -25.36
N GLY A 87 1.29 -8.50 -24.62
CA GLY A 87 1.70 -9.20 -23.40
C GLY A 87 0.61 -9.13 -22.33
N PHE A 88 0.02 -7.96 -22.14
CA PHE A 88 -1.11 -7.75 -21.24
C PHE A 88 -2.33 -8.62 -21.65
N VAL A 89 -2.75 -8.56 -22.91
CA VAL A 89 -3.87 -9.37 -23.42
C VAL A 89 -3.61 -10.86 -23.25
N ALA A 90 -2.39 -11.33 -23.58
CA ALA A 90 -2.02 -12.74 -23.45
C ALA A 90 -2.10 -13.23 -21.99
N PHE A 91 -1.71 -12.39 -21.03
CA PHE A 91 -1.81 -12.72 -19.60
C PHE A 91 -3.26 -12.77 -19.12
N PHE A 92 -4.02 -11.70 -19.32
CA PHE A 92 -5.39 -11.61 -18.77
C PHE A 92 -6.40 -12.51 -19.48
N SER A 93 -6.16 -12.92 -20.74
CA SER A 93 -6.99 -13.89 -21.45
C SER A 93 -6.93 -15.29 -20.83
N LYS A 94 -5.87 -15.62 -20.09
CA LYS A 94 -5.72 -16.91 -19.39
C LYS A 94 -6.40 -16.91 -18.02
N MET A 95 -6.70 -15.74 -17.48
CA MET A 95 -7.33 -15.64 -16.18
C MET A 95 -8.85 -15.84 -16.25
N PRO A 96 -9.46 -16.50 -15.27
CA PRO A 96 -10.91 -16.61 -15.24
C PRO A 96 -11.56 -15.24 -15.14
N LYS A 97 -12.69 -15.08 -15.82
CA LYS A 97 -13.51 -13.87 -15.69
C LYS A 97 -14.10 -13.83 -14.28
N PRO A 98 -13.95 -12.72 -13.55
CA PRO A 98 -14.62 -12.58 -12.26
C PRO A 98 -16.13 -12.67 -12.39
N ASN A 99 -16.78 -13.34 -11.43
CA ASN A 99 -18.23 -13.33 -11.35
C ASN A 99 -18.68 -12.06 -10.61
N VAL A 100 -19.25 -11.11 -11.35
CA VAL A 100 -19.71 -9.82 -10.81
C VAL A 100 -21.22 -9.70 -11.01
N ALA A 101 -21.91 -9.19 -9.98
CA ALA A 101 -23.36 -9.04 -10.01
C ALA A 101 -23.84 -8.01 -11.06
N ASN A 102 -23.11 -6.92 -11.22
CA ASN A 102 -23.39 -5.89 -12.23
C ASN A 102 -22.12 -5.58 -13.06
N PRO A 103 -22.04 -6.02 -14.32
CA PRO A 103 -20.89 -5.76 -15.16
C PRO A 103 -20.76 -4.28 -15.61
N ASN A 104 -21.80 -3.46 -15.39
CA ASN A 104 -21.77 -2.05 -15.71
C ASN A 104 -21.19 -1.17 -14.61
N GLU A 105 -20.88 -1.75 -13.46
CA GLU A 105 -20.29 -1.07 -12.32
C GLU A 105 -19.00 -1.77 -11.88
N LEU A 106 -18.07 -1.05 -11.23
CA LEU A 106 -16.94 -1.66 -10.57
C LEU A 106 -17.42 -2.38 -9.31
N ALA A 107 -17.22 -3.69 -9.25
CA ALA A 107 -17.60 -4.52 -8.11
C ALA A 107 -16.77 -4.18 -6.85
N ASN A 108 -15.50 -3.83 -7.05
CA ASN A 108 -14.64 -3.29 -6.01
C ASN A 108 -14.26 -1.86 -6.39
N GLN A 109 -14.51 -0.90 -5.49
CA GLN A 109 -14.11 0.49 -5.69
C GLN A 109 -12.77 0.74 -5.00
N PRO A 110 -11.86 1.53 -5.61
CA PRO A 110 -10.66 1.94 -4.89
C PRO A 110 -11.06 2.77 -3.66
N VAL A 111 -10.44 2.47 -2.51
CA VAL A 111 -10.69 3.21 -1.25
C VAL A 111 -10.12 4.62 -1.29
N VAL A 112 -9.04 4.81 -2.05
CA VAL A 112 -8.50 6.13 -2.40
C VAL A 112 -8.21 6.15 -3.90
N LYS A 113 -8.47 7.28 -4.53
CA LYS A 113 -8.18 7.48 -5.95
C LYS A 113 -7.89 8.95 -6.23
N GLY A 114 -6.95 9.19 -7.11
CA GLY A 114 -6.57 10.54 -7.53
C GLY A 114 -6.04 10.59 -8.95
N ALA A 115 -5.88 11.82 -9.43
CA ALA A 115 -5.23 12.09 -10.69
C ALA A 115 -4.46 13.42 -10.61
N LYS A 116 -3.20 13.40 -10.99
CA LYS A 116 -2.32 14.56 -10.98
C LYS A 116 -1.51 14.61 -12.28
N GLY A 117 -1.72 15.64 -13.08
CA GLY A 117 -1.10 15.73 -14.40
C GLY A 117 -1.49 14.53 -15.28
N ASP A 118 -0.49 13.81 -15.75
CA ASP A 118 -0.67 12.63 -16.60
C ASP A 118 -0.82 11.32 -15.80
N PHE A 119 -0.82 11.38 -14.47
CA PHE A 119 -0.88 10.20 -13.63
C PHE A 119 -2.26 10.03 -13.01
N VAL A 120 -2.72 8.77 -12.96
CA VAL A 120 -3.85 8.30 -12.16
C VAL A 120 -3.32 7.28 -11.16
N TRP A 121 -3.75 7.38 -9.92
CA TRP A 121 -3.32 6.48 -8.87
C TRP A 121 -4.52 5.99 -8.05
N LEU A 122 -4.45 4.72 -7.65
CA LEU A 122 -5.53 4.00 -7.00
C LEU A 122 -4.98 3.20 -5.81
N ILE A 123 -5.70 3.22 -4.70
CA ILE A 123 -5.49 2.29 -3.58
C ILE A 123 -6.72 1.41 -3.49
N TRP A 124 -6.51 0.10 -3.52
CA TRP A 124 -7.54 -0.90 -3.34
C TRP A 124 -7.38 -1.55 -1.98
N GLU A 125 -8.49 -1.90 -1.37
CA GLU A 125 -8.51 -2.69 -0.16
C GLU A 125 -9.14 -4.05 -0.44
N THR A 126 -8.53 -5.10 0.09
CA THR A 126 -9.00 -6.47 -0.07
C THR A 126 -8.99 -7.17 1.27
N GLU A 127 -10.11 -7.81 1.61
CA GLU A 127 -10.19 -8.66 2.80
C GLU A 127 -9.38 -9.95 2.57
N GLN A 128 -8.53 -10.28 3.53
CA GLN A 128 -7.66 -11.45 3.54
C GLN A 128 -7.96 -12.29 4.79
N LYS A 129 -7.75 -13.61 4.71
CA LYS A 129 -7.74 -14.45 5.91
C LYS A 129 -6.43 -14.28 6.67
N ASP A 130 -6.50 -14.15 8.01
CA ASP A 130 -5.30 -14.09 8.84
C ASP A 130 -4.59 -15.46 8.79
N PRO A 131 -3.35 -15.54 8.30
CA PRO A 131 -2.62 -16.81 8.21
C PRO A 131 -2.25 -17.39 9.59
N ARG A 132 -2.37 -16.60 10.67
CA ARG A 132 -2.13 -17.03 12.05
C ARG A 132 -3.40 -17.55 12.73
N ASP A 133 -4.58 -17.12 12.26
CA ASP A 133 -5.90 -17.52 12.75
C ASP A 133 -6.92 -17.45 11.62
N PRO A 134 -7.14 -18.57 10.88
CA PRO A 134 -8.04 -18.58 9.72
C PRO A 134 -9.52 -18.24 10.01
N SER A 135 -9.91 -18.17 11.30
CA SER A 135 -11.25 -17.70 11.70
C SER A 135 -11.40 -16.17 11.64
N LYS A 136 -10.28 -15.44 11.49
CA LYS A 136 -10.21 -13.99 11.41
C LYS A 136 -9.88 -13.52 10.01
N THR A 137 -10.30 -12.30 9.71
CA THR A 137 -9.90 -11.58 8.50
C THR A 137 -9.20 -10.29 8.84
N TYR A 138 -8.45 -9.75 7.88
CA TYR A 138 -7.83 -8.45 7.92
C TYR A 138 -7.87 -7.81 6.54
N HIS A 139 -7.68 -6.50 6.48
CA HIS A 139 -7.58 -5.78 5.22
C HIS A 139 -6.13 -5.59 4.81
N SER A 140 -5.83 -5.79 3.54
CA SER A 140 -4.56 -5.45 2.91
C SER A 140 -4.79 -4.51 1.75
N ASN A 141 -3.81 -3.66 1.47
CA ASN A 141 -3.89 -2.73 0.36
C ASN A 141 -3.10 -3.23 -0.85
N SER A 142 -3.51 -2.78 -2.03
CA SER A 142 -2.73 -2.85 -3.25
C SER A 142 -2.81 -1.53 -4.00
N PHE A 143 -1.81 -1.26 -4.82
CA PHE A 143 -1.62 0.03 -5.46
C PHE A 143 -1.50 -0.14 -6.96
N ASP A 144 -2.07 0.81 -7.69
CA ASP A 144 -1.89 0.97 -9.12
C ASP A 144 -1.61 2.43 -9.43
N VAL A 145 -0.58 2.68 -10.22
CA VAL A 145 -0.28 3.99 -10.78
C VAL A 145 -0.15 3.86 -12.29
N LEU A 146 -0.87 4.70 -13.00
CA LEU A 146 -0.94 4.66 -14.45
C LEU A 146 -0.55 6.01 -15.03
N ARG A 147 0.35 6.02 -16.01
CA ARG A 147 0.67 7.21 -16.78
C ARG A 147 -0.16 7.23 -18.07
N ILE A 148 -0.82 8.34 -18.29
CA ILE A 148 -1.70 8.55 -19.42
C ILE A 148 -0.99 9.42 -20.46
N GLN A 149 -0.96 8.94 -21.70
CA GLN A 149 -0.41 9.67 -22.82
C GLN A 149 -1.36 9.56 -24.01
N ASN A 150 -1.66 10.67 -24.68
CA ASN A 150 -2.58 10.72 -25.80
C ASN A 150 -3.96 10.06 -25.52
N GLY A 151 -4.46 10.20 -24.29
CA GLY A 151 -5.73 9.63 -23.84
C GLY A 151 -5.74 8.10 -23.68
N LYS A 152 -4.58 7.48 -23.58
CA LYS A 152 -4.41 6.05 -23.35
C LYS A 152 -3.44 5.78 -22.19
N VAL A 153 -3.59 4.63 -21.56
CA VAL A 153 -2.62 4.11 -20.61
C VAL A 153 -1.35 3.75 -21.36
N GLN A 154 -0.29 4.48 -21.08
CA GLN A 154 1.04 4.26 -21.65
C GLN A 154 1.91 3.41 -20.77
N GLU A 155 1.74 3.51 -19.44
CA GLU A 155 2.62 2.86 -18.48
C GLU A 155 1.88 2.57 -17.19
N HIS A 156 2.21 1.45 -16.53
CA HIS A 156 1.52 0.97 -15.35
C HIS A 156 2.49 0.34 -14.35
N TRP A 157 2.42 0.81 -13.14
CA TRP A 157 3.09 0.25 -11.96
C TRP A 157 2.03 -0.28 -10.99
N ASP A 158 2.30 -1.42 -10.40
CA ASP A 158 1.48 -1.97 -9.32
C ASP A 158 2.33 -2.64 -8.23
N SER A 159 1.72 -2.97 -7.10
CA SER A 159 2.39 -3.56 -5.94
C SER A 159 2.49 -5.09 -6.00
N ALA A 160 2.32 -5.71 -7.17
CA ALA A 160 2.35 -7.16 -7.28
C ALA A 160 3.76 -7.73 -7.17
N MET A 161 3.91 -8.75 -6.35
CA MET A 161 5.09 -9.61 -6.35
C MET A 161 4.93 -10.74 -7.38
N LYS A 162 6.04 -11.29 -7.86
CA LYS A 162 6.00 -12.47 -8.71
C LYS A 162 5.43 -13.67 -7.94
N PHE A 163 4.46 -14.36 -8.55
CA PHE A 163 3.93 -15.60 -8.02
C PHE A 163 4.52 -16.83 -8.74
N PRO A 164 4.61 -17.99 -8.07
CA PRO A 164 5.15 -19.20 -8.68
C PRO A 164 4.38 -19.59 -9.96
N GLY A 165 5.11 -19.98 -10.98
CA GLY A 165 4.53 -20.42 -12.26
C GLY A 165 4.12 -19.30 -13.21
N SER A 166 4.40 -18.03 -12.91
CA SER A 166 4.09 -16.92 -13.82
C SER A 166 5.00 -16.86 -15.06
N GLY A 167 6.07 -17.63 -15.09
CA GLY A 167 6.99 -17.72 -16.23
C GLY A 167 8.19 -16.79 -16.12
N GLU A 168 8.80 -16.45 -17.27
CA GLU A 168 9.93 -15.52 -17.30
C GLU A 168 9.50 -14.12 -16.85
N VAL A 169 10.37 -13.53 -16.06
CA VAL A 169 10.12 -12.26 -15.42
C VAL A 169 10.49 -11.13 -16.35
N HIS A 170 9.53 -10.27 -16.59
CA HIS A 170 9.83 -8.88 -16.91
C HIS A 170 10.34 -8.22 -15.62
N THR A 171 11.55 -7.64 -15.64
CA THR A 171 12.02 -6.87 -14.50
C THR A 171 11.24 -5.56 -14.43
N GLY A 172 10.45 -5.36 -13.40
CA GLY A 172 9.66 -4.14 -13.21
C GLY A 172 10.46 -2.88 -12.90
N GLU A 173 11.73 -2.79 -13.38
CA GLU A 173 12.61 -1.66 -13.08
C GLU A 173 12.02 -0.33 -13.57
N SER A 174 11.97 0.62 -12.65
CA SER A 174 11.56 1.99 -12.94
C SER A 174 12.65 2.80 -13.63
N PRO A 175 12.29 3.90 -14.30
CA PRO A 175 13.26 4.79 -14.92
C PRO A 175 14.32 5.28 -13.93
N LYS A 176 15.54 5.45 -14.39
CA LYS A 176 16.66 6.03 -13.62
C LYS A 176 17.21 7.26 -14.33
N PRO A 177 17.53 8.33 -13.62
CA PRO A 177 17.46 8.54 -12.17
C PRO A 177 16.00 8.56 -11.63
N PRO A 178 15.83 8.55 -10.29
CA PRO A 178 14.52 8.72 -9.66
C PRO A 178 13.76 9.90 -10.23
N MET A 179 12.47 9.72 -10.48
CA MET A 179 11.62 10.72 -11.10
C MET A 179 10.71 11.40 -10.08
N ASP A 180 10.61 12.71 -10.16
CA ASP A 180 9.51 13.47 -9.56
C ASP A 180 8.39 13.57 -10.60
N TRP A 181 7.27 12.92 -10.33
CA TRP A 181 6.12 12.92 -11.25
C TRP A 181 5.25 14.17 -11.14
N ASN A 182 5.61 15.09 -10.27
CA ASN A 182 4.89 16.34 -10.20
C ASN A 182 5.20 17.19 -11.43
N THR A 183 4.20 17.33 -12.27
CA THR A 183 4.26 18.21 -13.42
C THR A 183 3.79 19.60 -12.99
N GLY A 184 4.69 20.55 -13.02
CA GLY A 184 4.40 21.95 -12.67
C GLY A 184 4.71 22.31 -11.21
N LYS A 185 4.31 23.52 -10.83
CA LYS A 185 4.56 24.06 -9.50
C LYS A 185 3.56 23.47 -8.49
N LEU A 186 4.06 22.93 -7.40
CA LEU A 186 3.25 22.52 -6.27
C LEU A 186 2.60 23.74 -5.58
N SER A 187 1.39 23.59 -5.10
CA SER A 187 0.77 24.55 -4.18
C SER A 187 1.50 24.50 -2.82
N LYS A 188 1.31 25.52 -2.00
CA LYS A 188 1.88 25.53 -0.64
C LYS A 188 1.42 24.35 0.21
N GLN A 189 0.20 23.90 0.02
CA GLN A 189 -0.30 22.69 0.68
C GLN A 189 0.44 21.45 0.21
N GLU A 190 0.64 21.29 -1.09
CA GLU A 190 1.37 20.15 -1.65
C GLU A 190 2.85 20.14 -1.28
N GLU A 191 3.49 21.33 -1.24
CA GLU A 191 4.85 21.47 -0.71
C GLU A 191 4.94 20.99 0.75
N HIS A 192 3.96 21.37 1.57
CA HIS A 192 3.88 20.91 2.95
C HIS A 192 3.59 19.41 3.06
N THR A 193 2.66 18.89 2.27
CA THR A 193 2.36 17.45 2.18
C THR A 193 3.62 16.65 1.81
N LYS A 194 4.36 17.10 0.80
CA LYS A 194 5.62 16.49 0.38
C LYS A 194 6.67 16.52 1.50
N ALA A 195 6.79 17.64 2.20
CA ALA A 195 7.74 17.78 3.30
C ALA A 195 7.45 16.79 4.43
N LEU A 196 6.20 16.69 4.88
CA LEU A 196 5.81 15.78 5.96
C LEU A 196 5.90 14.30 5.53
N GLY A 197 5.48 13.95 4.32
CA GLY A 197 5.67 12.58 3.80
C GLY A 197 7.16 12.21 3.69
N THR A 198 8.00 13.16 3.26
CA THR A 198 9.46 12.96 3.24
C THR A 198 10.02 12.79 4.65
N GLU A 199 9.58 13.59 5.62
CA GLU A 199 10.00 13.47 7.01
C GLU A 199 9.65 12.10 7.59
N GLU A 200 8.41 11.60 7.36
CA GLU A 200 8.04 10.26 7.81
C GLU A 200 8.94 9.20 7.19
N LEU A 201 9.01 9.13 5.86
CA LEU A 201 9.65 8.01 5.18
C LEU A 201 11.18 8.11 5.16
N LYS A 202 11.74 9.31 5.10
CA LYS A 202 13.19 9.53 5.12
C LYS A 202 13.73 9.65 6.54
N ASP A 203 13.24 10.64 7.28
CA ASP A 203 13.89 11.04 8.53
C ASP A 203 13.49 10.11 9.68
N MET A 204 12.20 9.74 9.80
CA MET A 204 11.77 8.81 10.83
C MET A 204 12.13 7.36 10.48
N LEU A 205 11.84 6.89 9.26
CA LEU A 205 11.99 5.46 8.93
C LEU A 205 13.38 5.08 8.43
N GLN A 206 14.09 5.93 7.68
CA GLN A 206 15.41 5.57 7.16
C GLN A 206 16.57 6.12 8.01
N TYR A 207 16.43 7.33 8.59
CA TYR A 207 17.40 7.87 9.53
C TYR A 207 17.14 7.50 10.98
N GLY A 208 15.90 7.11 11.33
CA GLY A 208 15.53 6.55 12.62
C GLY A 208 15.01 7.56 13.66
N HIS A 209 14.69 8.78 13.26
CA HIS A 209 14.27 9.89 14.16
C HIS A 209 12.79 9.83 14.53
N LEU A 210 12.40 8.80 15.29
CA LEU A 210 10.99 8.57 15.66
C LEU A 210 10.40 9.67 16.56
N GLU A 211 11.24 10.47 17.22
CA GLU A 211 10.82 11.62 18.02
C GLU A 211 10.18 12.74 17.19
N LEU A 212 10.44 12.79 15.88
CA LEU A 212 9.80 13.77 14.99
C LEU A 212 8.29 13.53 14.91
N ALA A 213 7.83 12.29 15.07
CA ALA A 213 6.41 11.96 15.08
C ALA A 213 5.62 12.76 16.13
N ASP A 214 6.23 13.13 17.25
CA ASP A 214 5.56 13.91 18.31
C ASP A 214 5.12 15.31 17.83
N LYS A 215 5.75 15.82 16.80
CA LYS A 215 5.48 17.16 16.25
C LYS A 215 4.64 17.14 14.99
N THR A 216 4.77 16.09 14.19
CA THR A 216 4.26 16.08 12.81
C THR A 216 3.23 15.00 12.53
N MET A 217 3.08 14.03 13.43
CA MET A 217 2.08 12.96 13.31
C MET A 217 0.91 13.19 14.27
N ASP A 218 -0.30 13.02 13.79
CA ASP A 218 -1.51 13.13 14.62
C ASP A 218 -1.50 12.07 15.74
N PRO A 219 -1.91 12.38 16.96
CA PRO A 219 -2.05 11.37 18.02
C PRO A 219 -2.95 10.19 17.62
N GLY A 220 -4.01 10.46 16.84
CA GLY A 220 -4.92 9.46 16.29
C GLY A 220 -4.53 8.94 14.90
N TYR A 221 -3.24 9.00 14.54
CA TYR A 221 -2.72 8.50 13.27
C TYR A 221 -3.25 7.11 12.90
N ILE A 222 -3.75 6.98 11.69
CA ILE A 222 -4.33 5.73 11.16
C ILE A 222 -3.29 5.02 10.31
N GLN A 223 -2.99 3.79 10.69
CA GLN A 223 -2.08 2.93 9.96
C GLN A 223 -2.86 1.80 9.27
N HIS A 224 -2.71 1.70 7.96
CA HIS A 224 -3.37 0.66 7.17
C HIS A 224 -2.50 -0.59 6.94
N ASN A 225 -1.27 -0.61 7.47
CA ASN A 225 -0.45 -1.82 7.56
C ASN A 225 -0.94 -2.70 8.72
N PRO A 226 -1.39 -3.93 8.47
CA PRO A 226 -1.98 -4.78 9.52
C PRO A 226 -0.98 -5.25 10.58
N ASN A 227 0.32 -5.02 10.39
CA ASN A 227 1.36 -5.39 11.35
C ASN A 227 1.72 -4.25 12.31
N VAL A 228 1.30 -3.03 12.02
CA VAL A 228 1.65 -1.83 12.81
C VAL A 228 0.45 -1.39 13.64
N PRO A 229 0.59 -1.24 14.97
CA PRO A 229 -0.48 -0.76 15.81
C PRO A 229 -0.95 0.66 15.46
N GLN A 230 -2.21 0.94 15.73
CA GLN A 230 -2.85 2.23 15.50
C GLN A 230 -2.29 3.33 16.41
N GLY A 231 -2.40 4.57 15.94
CA GLY A 231 -1.98 5.78 16.64
C GLY A 231 -0.48 6.03 16.60
N ARG A 232 -0.11 7.30 16.80
CA ARG A 232 1.29 7.74 16.81
C ARG A 232 2.17 6.93 17.77
N GLU A 233 1.69 6.68 18.97
CA GLU A 233 2.48 5.91 19.96
C GLU A 233 2.63 4.44 19.57
N GLY A 234 1.59 3.84 18.96
CA GLY A 234 1.67 2.49 18.40
C GLY A 234 2.71 2.40 17.29
N PHE A 235 2.71 3.36 16.37
CA PHE A 235 3.72 3.49 15.33
C PHE A 235 5.14 3.59 15.91
N LYS A 236 5.39 4.54 16.84
CA LYS A 236 6.70 4.73 17.47
C LYS A 236 7.18 3.47 18.17
N GLN A 237 6.31 2.83 18.97
CA GLN A 237 6.64 1.61 19.69
C GLN A 237 6.98 0.46 18.74
N PHE A 238 6.25 0.32 17.64
CA PHE A 238 6.53 -0.73 16.66
C PHE A 238 7.87 -0.46 15.95
N MET A 239 8.05 0.76 15.43
CA MET A 239 9.25 1.13 14.66
C MET A 239 10.52 1.13 15.49
N SER A 240 10.46 1.42 16.80
CA SER A 240 11.62 1.36 17.69
C SER A 240 12.20 -0.04 17.90
N ARG A 241 11.45 -1.10 17.54
CA ARG A 241 11.93 -2.49 17.57
C ARG A 241 12.81 -2.84 16.35
N ILE A 242 12.81 -1.99 15.34
CA ILE A 242 13.60 -2.19 14.12
C ILE A 242 14.99 -1.57 14.35
N PRO A 243 16.08 -2.34 14.17
CA PRO A 243 17.44 -1.82 14.36
C PRO A 243 17.70 -0.53 13.57
N GLY A 244 18.38 0.42 14.19
CA GLY A 244 18.70 1.72 13.58
C GLY A 244 17.63 2.78 13.72
N ARG A 245 16.55 2.51 14.48
CA ARG A 245 15.45 3.45 14.72
C ARG A 245 15.26 3.74 16.21
N GLY A 246 14.87 4.97 16.51
CA GLY A 246 14.57 5.43 17.88
C GLY A 246 15.81 5.91 18.67
N ALA A 247 15.58 6.19 19.94
CA ALA A 247 16.57 6.84 20.81
C ALA A 247 17.91 6.10 20.86
N GLY A 248 18.99 6.83 20.59
CA GLY A 248 20.36 6.30 20.61
C GLY A 248 20.75 5.43 19.40
N GLN A 249 19.85 5.19 18.45
CA GLN A 249 20.11 4.43 17.23
C GLN A 249 19.97 5.25 15.96
N ALA A 250 19.30 6.40 16.03
CA ALA A 250 19.10 7.30 14.90
C ALA A 250 20.45 7.82 14.36
N LYS A 251 20.53 7.94 13.04
CA LYS A 251 21.71 8.46 12.32
C LYS A 251 21.51 9.94 12.05
N GLU A 252 22.60 10.70 11.90
CA GLU A 252 22.52 12.09 11.48
C GLU A 252 21.67 12.25 10.19
N ILE A 253 20.65 13.12 10.23
CA ILE A 253 19.83 13.42 9.07
C ILE A 253 20.67 14.18 8.02
N LYS A 254 20.64 13.67 6.80
CA LYS A 254 21.27 14.31 5.64
C LYS A 254 20.22 14.72 4.63
N PRO A 255 20.53 15.66 3.72
CA PRO A 255 19.63 16.04 2.64
C PRO A 255 19.24 14.83 1.75
N GLU A 256 20.18 13.93 1.51
CA GLU A 256 20.00 12.76 0.67
C GLU A 256 19.19 11.67 1.38
N TRP A 257 18.49 10.87 0.60
CA TRP A 257 17.85 9.66 1.08
C TRP A 257 18.89 8.52 1.18
N PRO A 258 18.94 7.75 2.26
CA PRO A 258 19.71 6.50 2.31
C PRO A 258 19.29 5.49 1.23
N ASN A 259 17.99 5.41 0.97
CA ASN A 259 17.38 4.66 -0.12
C ASN A 259 16.29 5.53 -0.76
N PRO A 260 16.59 6.24 -1.85
CA PRO A 260 15.64 7.16 -2.47
C PRO A 260 14.49 6.39 -3.11
N PRO A 261 13.25 6.96 -3.12
CA PRO A 261 12.18 6.41 -3.92
C PRO A 261 12.52 6.50 -5.41
N ALA A 262 12.08 5.53 -6.19
CA ALA A 262 12.19 5.58 -7.65
C ALA A 262 11.27 6.67 -8.23
N LEU A 263 10.12 6.85 -7.61
CA LEU A 263 9.10 7.80 -8.05
C LEU A 263 8.43 8.46 -6.85
N THR A 264 8.07 9.76 -7.01
CA THR A 264 7.31 10.53 -6.02
C THR A 264 6.21 11.31 -6.72
N LEU A 265 4.99 11.27 -6.17
CA LEU A 265 3.84 12.03 -6.66
C LEU A 265 3.12 12.69 -5.48
N VAL A 266 2.77 13.96 -5.62
CA VAL A 266 1.94 14.69 -4.65
C VAL A 266 0.64 15.11 -5.30
N ASP A 267 -0.48 14.77 -4.67
CA ASP A 267 -1.82 15.11 -5.12
C ASP A 267 -2.64 15.66 -3.93
N GLY A 268 -2.61 16.96 -3.77
CA GLY A 268 -3.25 17.66 -2.66
C GLY A 268 -2.73 17.20 -1.30
N PRO A 269 -3.57 16.54 -0.47
CA PRO A 269 -3.17 16.05 0.84
C PRO A 269 -2.40 14.72 0.80
N TYR A 270 -2.23 14.09 -0.36
CA TYR A 270 -1.56 12.80 -0.49
C TYR A 270 -0.16 12.95 -1.05
N CYS A 271 0.80 12.24 -0.47
CA CYS A 271 2.14 12.05 -1.01
C CYS A 271 2.39 10.56 -1.20
N LEU A 272 2.56 10.15 -2.44
CA LEU A 272 2.84 8.79 -2.86
C LEU A 272 4.32 8.65 -3.16
N PHE A 273 4.92 7.59 -2.64
CA PHE A 273 6.29 7.17 -2.92
C PHE A 273 6.28 5.75 -3.45
N MET A 274 7.17 5.46 -4.39
CA MET A 274 7.36 4.12 -4.91
C MET A 274 8.84 3.77 -4.94
N TRP A 275 9.17 2.56 -4.53
CA TRP A 275 10.53 2.00 -4.55
C TRP A 275 10.59 0.75 -5.40
N ASP A 276 11.68 0.61 -6.15
CA ASP A 276 12.08 -0.68 -6.68
C ASP A 276 12.63 -1.55 -5.55
N ARG A 277 12.06 -2.73 -5.40
CA ARG A 277 12.49 -3.75 -4.43
C ARG A 277 12.93 -5.00 -5.16
N LYS A 278 14.03 -5.58 -4.71
CA LYS A 278 14.52 -6.87 -5.21
C LYS A 278 13.99 -8.02 -4.37
N ALA A 279 13.59 -9.09 -5.03
CA ALA A 279 13.22 -10.35 -4.39
C ALA A 279 13.77 -11.53 -5.19
N LYS A 280 13.90 -12.69 -4.54
CA LYS A 280 14.26 -13.94 -5.21
C LYS A 280 13.09 -14.44 -6.03
N ASP A 281 13.39 -14.90 -7.25
CA ASP A 281 12.39 -15.51 -8.11
C ASP A 281 11.83 -16.79 -7.44
N PRO A 282 10.51 -16.91 -7.23
CA PRO A 282 9.94 -18.09 -6.59
C PRO A 282 10.08 -19.38 -7.42
N ASP A 283 10.35 -19.25 -8.73
CA ASP A 283 10.55 -20.40 -9.62
C ASP A 283 12.03 -20.77 -9.77
N ASP A 284 12.96 -19.82 -9.49
CA ASP A 284 14.40 -20.00 -9.55
C ASP A 284 15.11 -19.08 -8.55
N ALA A 285 15.45 -19.61 -7.39
CA ALA A 285 16.09 -18.87 -6.31
C ALA A 285 17.50 -18.30 -6.66
N SER A 286 18.10 -18.74 -7.77
CA SER A 286 19.37 -18.16 -8.27
C SER A 286 19.16 -16.82 -8.97
N ARG A 287 17.94 -16.49 -9.36
CA ARG A 287 17.55 -15.26 -10.05
C ARG A 287 16.90 -14.27 -9.09
N GLU A 288 16.99 -13.01 -9.44
CA GLU A 288 16.27 -11.93 -8.77
C GLU A 288 15.36 -11.21 -9.76
N TYR A 289 14.28 -10.67 -9.24
CA TYR A 289 13.39 -9.79 -9.98
C TYR A 289 13.14 -8.50 -9.19
N VAL A 290 12.65 -7.48 -9.88
CA VAL A 290 12.23 -6.21 -9.27
C VAL A 290 10.71 -6.17 -9.23
N TRP A 291 10.17 -5.69 -8.11
CA TRP A 291 8.76 -5.36 -7.91
C TRP A 291 8.65 -3.96 -7.28
N ASN A 292 7.49 -3.34 -7.36
CA ASN A 292 7.28 -2.00 -6.89
C ASN A 292 6.58 -1.99 -5.54
N HIS A 293 7.21 -1.34 -4.56
CA HIS A 293 6.68 -1.10 -3.22
C HIS A 293 6.17 0.32 -3.12
N PHE A 294 5.01 0.50 -2.51
CA PHE A 294 4.37 1.79 -2.37
C PHE A 294 4.16 2.16 -0.90
N ASP A 295 4.35 3.44 -0.60
CA ASP A 295 3.89 4.08 0.62
C ASP A 295 3.11 5.34 0.23
N VAL A 296 1.92 5.52 0.81
CA VAL A 296 1.11 6.72 0.63
C VAL A 296 0.83 7.34 1.98
N VAL A 297 1.13 8.62 2.12
CA VAL A 297 0.92 9.40 3.33
C VAL A 297 -0.15 10.44 3.07
N ARG A 298 -1.13 10.57 3.97
CA ARG A 298 -2.11 11.67 3.94
C ARG A 298 -1.83 12.69 5.03
N VAL A 299 -1.79 13.94 4.61
CA VAL A 299 -1.55 15.11 5.48
C VAL A 299 -2.80 15.98 5.54
N GLU A 300 -3.24 16.30 6.73
CA GLU A 300 -4.37 17.20 6.96
C GLU A 300 -4.15 18.04 8.21
N SER A 301 -4.56 19.32 8.16
CA SER A 301 -4.42 20.26 9.28
C SER A 301 -3.00 20.36 9.83
N GLY A 302 -2.00 20.18 8.97
CA GLY A 302 -0.58 20.27 9.34
C GLY A 302 0.02 19.02 9.97
N PHE A 303 -0.71 17.89 9.98
CA PHE A 303 -0.25 16.64 10.57
C PHE A 303 -0.37 15.48 9.58
N ILE A 304 0.52 14.50 9.71
CA ILE A 304 0.39 13.19 9.09
C ILE A 304 -0.76 12.46 9.77
N LYS A 305 -1.78 12.12 9.01
CA LYS A 305 -3.03 11.52 9.50
C LYS A 305 -3.12 10.04 9.22
N GLU A 306 -2.68 9.60 8.05
CA GLU A 306 -2.84 8.22 7.60
C GLU A 306 -1.66 7.78 6.73
N HIS A 307 -1.42 6.47 6.75
CA HIS A 307 -0.40 5.82 5.95
C HIS A 307 -0.92 4.48 5.42
N TRP A 308 -0.72 4.23 4.13
CA TRP A 308 -1.00 2.98 3.43
C TRP A 308 0.27 2.41 2.86
N ASP A 309 0.42 1.11 2.97
CA ASP A 309 1.37 0.27 2.25
C ASP A 309 0.72 -1.08 1.88
N GLU A 310 1.37 -1.92 1.05
CA GLU A 310 0.84 -3.22 0.63
C GLU A 310 1.16 -4.37 1.59
N ALA A 311 1.56 -4.09 2.82
CA ALA A 311 1.96 -5.13 3.77
C ALA A 311 0.84 -6.14 4.04
N ARG A 312 1.25 -7.39 4.19
CA ARG A 312 0.39 -8.50 4.59
C ARG A 312 0.83 -9.05 5.93
N ILE A 313 -0.10 -9.68 6.64
CA ILE A 313 0.25 -10.45 7.84
C ILE A 313 1.08 -11.66 7.43
N ASN A 314 2.26 -11.78 8.03
CA ASN A 314 3.12 -12.93 7.79
C ASN A 314 2.57 -14.16 8.53
N PRO A 315 2.66 -15.36 7.93
CA PRO A 315 2.34 -16.59 8.63
C PRO A 315 3.28 -16.77 9.83
N PRO A 316 2.87 -17.58 10.84
CA PRO A 316 3.76 -17.93 11.94
C PRO A 316 5.06 -18.53 11.37
N ARG A 317 6.18 -18.17 11.97
CA ARG A 317 7.46 -18.84 11.65
C ARG A 317 7.38 -20.28 12.16
N PRO A 318 7.81 -21.27 11.36
CA PRO A 318 7.84 -22.67 11.78
C PRO A 318 8.74 -22.91 12.98
#